data_058487922916657d4136b6a19a13a21d
#
_entry.id   058487922916657d4136b6a19a13a21d
#
_cell.length_a   1.000
_cell.length_b   1.000
_cell.length_c   1.000
_cell.angle_alpha   90.00
_cell.angle_beta   90.00
_cell.angle_gamma   90.00
#
_symmetry.space_group_name_H-M   'P 1'
#
loop_
_entity.id
_entity.type
_entity.pdbx_description
1 polymer ?
#
loop_
_entity_poly.entity_id
_entity_poly.type
_entity_poly.pdbx_seq_one_letter_code
_entity_poly.pdbx_strand_id
1 'polypeptide(L)'
;MYIYAYNKINDSISPQPNYTLEIQNNDQMIKLTVTSGLQKPYLYKSKAYKRNDTATIEVDTLEFSRLVLDGKNIRFEELPCKDQDLSFEVLQCKLKESIQIETFNQDTLRTLNLYDNVNGFNNAAGLLADKNHFPGIDIVKFGENISIIQKRTTIENTSVLDAYEKALAVFRDYYQYEVIQGADRKKMEKIPEAAFREAIANAQIGRAHV
;
A
#
# COMPACT_ATOMS: atom_id res chain seq x y z
N MET A 1 26.12 -35.70 10.88
CA MET A 1 25.77 -34.45 10.13
C MET A 1 24.26 -34.20 10.10
N TYR A 2 23.42 -35.19 9.77
CA TYR A 2 21.94 -35.08 9.74
C TYR A 2 21.34 -34.58 11.07
N ILE A 3 21.61 -35.23 12.19
CA ILE A 3 21.11 -34.86 13.53
C ILE A 3 21.52 -33.43 13.90
N TYR A 4 22.74 -33.03 13.55
CA TYR A 4 23.21 -31.67 13.81
C TYR A 4 22.42 -30.62 13.02
N ALA A 5 22.15 -30.85 11.74
CA ALA A 5 21.34 -29.96 10.91
C ALA A 5 19.90 -29.87 11.43
N TYR A 6 19.31 -31.03 11.78
CA TYR A 6 17.97 -31.11 12.37
C TYR A 6 17.85 -30.28 13.66
N ASN A 7 18.74 -30.53 14.62
CA ASN A 7 18.73 -29.82 15.89
C ASN A 7 18.96 -28.31 15.70
N LYS A 8 19.91 -27.94 14.83
CA LYS A 8 20.21 -26.53 14.58
C LYS A 8 19.03 -25.76 13.98
N ILE A 9 18.22 -26.38 13.10
CA ILE A 9 17.01 -25.75 12.57
C ILE A 9 15.97 -25.59 13.65
N ASN A 10 15.68 -26.67 14.40
CA ASN A 10 14.64 -26.68 15.42
C ASN A 10 14.94 -25.77 16.62
N ASP A 11 16.20 -25.72 17.05
CA ASP A 11 16.60 -24.96 18.24
C ASP A 11 16.84 -23.47 17.94
N SER A 12 17.03 -23.11 16.66
CA SER A 12 17.45 -21.75 16.32
C SER A 12 16.39 -20.95 15.57
N ILE A 13 15.35 -21.59 15.02
CA ILE A 13 14.33 -20.94 14.20
C ILE A 13 12.96 -21.01 14.89
N SER A 14 12.33 -19.87 15.04
CA SER A 14 10.97 -19.74 15.60
C SER A 14 10.11 -18.81 14.76
N PRO A 15 8.83 -19.16 14.50
CA PRO A 15 8.22 -20.46 14.72
C PRO A 15 8.92 -21.55 13.93
N GLN A 16 8.63 -22.82 14.25
CA GLN A 16 9.27 -23.95 13.56
C GLN A 16 8.88 -23.97 12.08
N PRO A 17 9.87 -23.99 11.15
CA PRO A 17 9.59 -24.01 9.72
C PRO A 17 9.10 -25.38 9.27
N ASN A 18 8.30 -25.40 8.20
CA ASN A 18 7.96 -26.64 7.51
C ASN A 18 9.10 -27.06 6.60
N TYR A 19 9.75 -28.16 6.92
CA TYR A 19 10.86 -28.68 6.11
C TYR A 19 10.94 -30.20 6.15
N THR A 20 11.60 -30.77 5.13
CA THR A 20 12.01 -32.17 5.10
C THR A 20 13.52 -32.26 4.89
N LEU A 21 14.13 -33.21 5.60
CA LEU A 21 15.55 -33.57 5.45
C LEU A 21 15.64 -35.00 4.91
N GLU A 22 16.30 -35.19 3.79
CA GLU A 22 16.52 -36.48 3.15
C GLU A 22 18.01 -36.74 2.97
N ILE A 23 18.46 -37.97 3.26
CA ILE A 23 19.82 -38.40 2.95
C ILE A 23 19.80 -39.08 1.59
N GLN A 24 20.55 -38.55 0.65
CA GLN A 24 20.74 -39.18 -0.65
C GLN A 24 21.89 -40.16 -0.56
N ASN A 25 21.57 -41.47 -0.71
CA ASN A 25 22.46 -42.57 -0.36
C ASN A 25 23.74 -42.70 -1.20
N ASN A 26 23.78 -42.12 -2.41
CA ASN A 26 24.97 -42.30 -3.28
C ASN A 26 26.02 -41.19 -3.10
N ASP A 27 25.68 -40.04 -2.51
CA ASP A 27 26.58 -38.88 -2.52
C ASP A 27 26.90 -38.29 -1.14
N GLN A 28 26.50 -38.95 -0.05
CA GLN A 28 26.61 -38.40 1.32
C GLN A 28 26.03 -36.97 1.47
N MET A 29 25.08 -36.61 0.60
CA MET A 29 24.45 -35.31 0.60
C MET A 29 23.16 -35.30 1.42
N ILE A 30 22.90 -34.17 2.08
CA ILE A 30 21.63 -33.89 2.78
C ILE A 30 20.84 -32.95 1.90
N LYS A 31 19.66 -33.40 1.47
CA LYS A 31 18.68 -32.55 0.78
C LYS A 31 17.75 -31.95 1.81
N LEU A 32 17.78 -30.62 1.95
CA LEU A 32 16.83 -29.84 2.74
C LEU A 32 15.79 -29.22 1.80
N THR A 33 14.53 -29.61 1.95
CA THR A 33 13.42 -28.99 1.25
C THR A 33 12.62 -28.15 2.26
N VAL A 34 12.48 -26.86 2.00
CA VAL A 34 11.73 -25.92 2.85
C VAL A 34 10.50 -25.47 2.07
N THR A 35 9.34 -25.60 2.67
CA THR A 35 8.07 -25.14 2.09
C THR A 35 7.65 -23.83 2.72
N SER A 36 6.87 -23.02 1.98
CA SER A 36 6.32 -21.80 2.50
C SER A 36 5.39 -22.09 3.69
N GLY A 37 5.64 -21.46 4.82
CA GLY A 37 4.81 -21.60 6.02
C GLY A 37 3.80 -20.47 6.16
N LEU A 38 2.76 -20.72 6.96
CA LEU A 38 1.67 -19.77 7.23
C LEU A 38 2.00 -18.78 8.36
N GLN A 39 2.95 -19.12 9.22
CA GLN A 39 3.29 -18.33 10.43
C GLN A 39 4.55 -17.50 10.20
N LYS A 40 4.45 -16.47 9.39
CA LYS A 40 5.54 -15.49 9.17
C LYS A 40 5.52 -14.37 10.23
N PRO A 41 6.66 -13.72 10.52
CA PRO A 41 8.02 -14.01 10.07
C PRO A 41 8.69 -15.14 10.85
N TYR A 42 9.62 -15.84 10.19
CA TYR A 42 10.51 -16.79 10.84
C TYR A 42 11.75 -16.07 11.36
N LEU A 43 12.10 -16.31 12.63
CA LEU A 43 13.23 -15.68 13.30
C LEU A 43 14.35 -16.69 13.51
N TYR A 44 15.55 -16.34 13.10
CA TYR A 44 16.76 -17.06 13.50
C TYR A 44 17.40 -16.33 14.68
N LYS A 45 17.47 -16.97 15.83
CA LYS A 45 18.00 -16.37 17.08
C LYS A 45 17.36 -15.01 17.39
N SER A 46 16.04 -14.95 17.33
CA SER A 46 15.22 -13.76 17.59
C SER A 46 15.38 -12.61 16.58
N LYS A 47 16.01 -12.84 15.41
CA LYS A 47 16.19 -11.85 14.36
C LYS A 47 15.60 -12.33 13.04
N ALA A 48 14.94 -11.43 12.32
CA ALA A 48 14.47 -11.69 10.96
C ALA A 48 15.56 -11.30 9.95
N TYR A 49 15.65 -12.07 8.87
CA TYR A 49 16.63 -11.86 7.81
C TYR A 49 15.97 -11.92 6.46
N LYS A 50 16.49 -11.10 5.53
CA LYS A 50 16.13 -11.17 4.12
C LYS A 50 17.36 -11.34 3.24
N ARG A 51 17.14 -11.87 2.04
CA ARG A 51 18.14 -11.91 1.00
C ARG A 51 18.11 -10.60 0.22
N ASN A 52 19.25 -9.95 0.14
CA ASN A 52 19.44 -8.79 -0.71
C ASN A 52 20.57 -9.13 -1.68
N ASP A 53 20.21 -9.57 -2.89
CA ASP A 53 21.11 -10.06 -3.92
C ASP A 53 22.06 -11.15 -3.38
N THR A 54 23.31 -10.84 -3.16
CA THR A 54 24.34 -11.79 -2.67
C THR A 54 24.46 -11.87 -1.16
N ALA A 55 23.92 -10.88 -0.42
CA ALA A 55 24.04 -10.78 1.03
C ALA A 55 22.76 -11.17 1.76
N THR A 56 22.92 -11.74 2.96
CA THR A 56 21.83 -11.90 3.93
C THR A 56 21.93 -10.76 4.92
N ILE A 57 20.90 -9.92 5.00
CA ILE A 57 20.85 -8.76 5.88
C ILE A 57 19.75 -8.91 6.93
N GLU A 58 19.96 -8.33 8.09
CA GLU A 58 18.93 -8.24 9.13
C GLU A 58 17.83 -7.26 8.67
N VAL A 59 16.59 -7.64 8.93
CA VAL A 59 15.41 -6.83 8.60
C VAL A 59 15.29 -5.71 9.62
N ASP A 60 15.04 -4.48 9.18
CA ASP A 60 14.79 -3.36 10.06
C ASP A 60 13.42 -3.44 10.76
N THR A 61 13.18 -2.57 11.75
CA THR A 61 11.97 -2.59 12.57
C THR A 61 10.70 -2.37 11.75
N LEU A 62 10.74 -1.52 10.73
CA LEU A 62 9.59 -1.21 9.89
C LEU A 62 9.21 -2.40 9.02
N GLU A 63 10.19 -2.98 8.35
CA GLU A 63 10.00 -4.17 7.52
C GLU A 63 9.60 -5.38 8.36
N PHE A 64 10.14 -5.51 9.58
CA PHE A 64 9.71 -6.55 10.52
C PHE A 64 8.22 -6.42 10.86
N SER A 65 7.73 -5.22 11.14
CA SER A 65 6.32 -4.98 11.42
C SER A 65 5.43 -5.37 10.24
N ARG A 66 5.86 -5.08 9.01
CA ARG A 66 5.16 -5.52 7.78
C ARG A 66 5.10 -7.04 7.67
N LEU A 67 6.21 -7.73 7.89
CA LEU A 67 6.26 -9.20 7.86
C LEU A 67 5.32 -9.83 8.90
N VAL A 68 5.15 -9.21 10.07
CA VAL A 68 4.21 -9.66 11.11
C VAL A 68 2.76 -9.50 10.64
N LEU A 69 2.41 -8.37 10.03
CA LEU A 69 1.07 -8.14 9.47
C LEU A 69 0.77 -9.12 8.33
N ASP A 70 1.70 -9.29 7.40
CA ASP A 70 1.62 -10.27 6.32
C ASP A 70 1.42 -11.69 6.86
N GLY A 71 2.17 -12.06 7.88
CA GLY A 71 2.06 -13.37 8.50
C GLY A 71 0.71 -13.62 9.17
N LYS A 72 0.05 -12.57 9.63
CA LYS A 72 -1.30 -12.61 10.19
C LYS A 72 -2.39 -12.42 9.13
N ASN A 73 -2.02 -12.18 7.87
CA ASN A 73 -2.91 -11.80 6.78
C ASN A 73 -3.78 -10.57 7.13
N ILE A 74 -3.20 -9.62 7.88
CA ILE A 74 -3.84 -8.35 8.25
C ILE A 74 -3.28 -7.27 7.33
N ARG A 75 -4.16 -6.53 6.68
CA ARG A 75 -3.78 -5.39 5.84
C ARG A 75 -3.71 -4.12 6.69
N PHE A 76 -2.89 -3.18 6.24
CA PHE A 76 -2.76 -1.88 6.89
C PHE A 76 -4.11 -1.17 7.04
N GLU A 77 -4.97 -1.25 6.03
CA GLU A 77 -6.28 -0.62 5.99
C GLU A 77 -7.24 -1.16 7.04
N GLU A 78 -7.05 -2.41 7.47
CA GLU A 78 -7.90 -3.09 8.47
C GLU A 78 -7.52 -2.76 9.92
N LEU A 79 -6.32 -2.19 10.13
CA LEU A 79 -5.87 -1.79 11.45
C LEU A 79 -6.70 -0.61 11.98
N PRO A 80 -6.98 -0.55 13.30
CA PRO A 80 -7.68 0.58 13.90
C PRO A 80 -7.00 1.91 13.55
N CYS A 81 -7.81 2.88 13.12
CA CYS A 81 -7.33 4.23 12.87
C CYS A 81 -6.96 4.91 14.20
N LYS A 82 -5.88 5.68 14.19
CA LYS A 82 -5.46 6.44 15.37
C LYS A 82 -6.46 7.53 15.73
N ASP A 83 -7.05 8.17 14.72
CA ASP A 83 -8.08 9.17 14.88
C ASP A 83 -9.46 8.51 14.75
N GLN A 84 -10.33 8.77 15.72
CA GLN A 84 -11.68 8.21 15.78
C GLN A 84 -12.77 9.30 15.63
N ASP A 85 -12.40 10.58 15.49
CA ASP A 85 -13.31 11.68 15.20
C ASP A 85 -13.23 12.05 13.71
N LEU A 86 -13.89 11.23 12.88
CA LEU A 86 -13.81 11.31 11.43
C LEU A 86 -15.13 11.81 10.82
N SER A 87 -15.01 12.68 9.80
CA SER A 87 -16.11 13.13 8.94
C SER A 87 -15.94 12.61 7.50
N PHE A 88 -17.05 12.46 6.78
CA PHE A 88 -17.08 11.78 5.48
C PHE A 88 -17.98 12.49 4.45
N GLU A 89 -17.95 13.82 4.39
CA GLU A 89 -18.77 14.59 3.44
C GLU A 89 -18.41 14.26 1.98
N VAL A 90 -17.11 14.17 1.68
CA VAL A 90 -16.61 13.84 0.35
C VAL A 90 -17.05 12.42 -0.06
N LEU A 91 -16.88 11.44 0.84
CA LEU A 91 -17.29 10.06 0.58
C LEU A 91 -18.79 9.97 0.36
N GLN A 92 -19.59 10.63 1.20
CA GLN A 92 -21.05 10.68 1.08
C GLN A 92 -21.49 11.25 -0.27
N CYS A 93 -20.91 12.37 -0.70
CA CYS A 93 -21.19 12.95 -2.01
C CYS A 93 -20.88 11.99 -3.16
N LYS A 94 -19.68 11.37 -3.14
CA LYS A 94 -19.27 10.41 -4.18
C LYS A 94 -20.16 9.18 -4.24
N LEU A 95 -20.59 8.64 -3.10
CA LEU A 95 -21.49 7.49 -3.06
C LEU A 95 -22.89 7.85 -3.54
N LYS A 96 -23.40 9.05 -3.22
CA LYS A 96 -24.69 9.54 -3.77
C LYS A 96 -24.62 9.69 -5.28
N GLU A 97 -23.54 10.24 -5.82
CA GLU A 97 -23.36 10.42 -7.26
C GLU A 97 -23.22 9.09 -8.02
N SER A 98 -22.48 8.13 -7.45
CA SER A 98 -22.09 6.90 -8.16
C SER A 98 -23.12 5.78 -8.04
N ILE A 99 -23.70 5.57 -6.85
CA ILE A 99 -24.59 4.45 -6.54
C ILE A 99 -25.94 4.87 -5.96
N GLN A 100 -26.21 6.19 -5.93
CA GLN A 100 -27.50 6.76 -5.52
C GLN A 100 -28.00 6.30 -4.16
N ILE A 101 -27.07 6.20 -3.16
CA ILE A 101 -27.49 5.82 -1.80
C ILE A 101 -28.46 6.87 -1.24
N GLU A 102 -29.55 6.39 -0.64
CA GLU A 102 -30.54 7.26 -0.01
C GLU A 102 -30.06 7.81 1.33
N THR A 103 -29.40 6.97 2.12
CA THR A 103 -28.94 7.31 3.48
C THR A 103 -27.46 6.99 3.64
N PHE A 104 -26.74 7.90 4.30
CA PHE A 104 -25.36 7.67 4.71
C PHE A 104 -25.31 7.74 6.24
N ASN A 105 -25.06 6.62 6.87
CA ASN A 105 -25.03 6.47 8.31
C ASN A 105 -23.97 5.46 8.75
N GLN A 106 -23.92 5.14 10.04
CA GLN A 106 -22.95 4.18 10.57
C GLN A 106 -23.10 2.75 9.99
N ASP A 107 -24.31 2.34 9.60
CA ASP A 107 -24.51 1.04 8.96
C ASP A 107 -23.90 1.01 7.54
N THR A 108 -23.96 2.13 6.82
CA THR A 108 -23.25 2.29 5.56
C THR A 108 -21.74 2.10 5.75
N LEU A 109 -21.16 2.73 6.77
CA LEU A 109 -19.74 2.60 7.09
C LEU A 109 -19.34 1.18 7.48
N ARG A 110 -20.22 0.45 8.21
CA ARG A 110 -20.02 -0.98 8.51
C ARG A 110 -20.07 -1.84 7.25
N THR A 111 -21.04 -1.60 6.37
CA THR A 111 -21.17 -2.33 5.10
C THR A 111 -19.92 -2.15 4.22
N LEU A 112 -19.30 -0.99 4.27
CA LEU A 112 -18.06 -0.68 3.57
C LEU A 112 -16.81 -1.18 4.31
N ASN A 113 -16.95 -1.86 5.45
CA ASN A 113 -15.86 -2.30 6.32
C ASN A 113 -14.94 -1.15 6.79
N LEU A 114 -15.49 0.05 7.00
CA LEU A 114 -14.77 1.22 7.49
C LEU A 114 -14.89 1.40 9.00
N TYR A 115 -15.88 0.77 9.60
CA TYR A 115 -16.20 0.87 11.03
C TYR A 115 -16.67 -0.48 11.60
N ASP A 116 -16.22 -0.80 12.79
CA ASP A 116 -16.79 -1.89 13.61
C ASP A 116 -17.08 -1.41 15.05
N ASN A 117 -17.90 -2.15 15.79
CA ASN A 117 -18.32 -1.75 17.13
C ASN A 117 -17.25 -1.96 18.21
N VAL A 118 -16.21 -2.73 17.93
CA VAL A 118 -15.17 -3.09 18.90
C VAL A 118 -13.96 -2.18 18.75
N ASN A 119 -13.52 -1.98 17.50
CA ASN A 119 -12.29 -1.26 17.18
C ASN A 119 -12.54 0.16 16.67
N GLY A 120 -13.82 0.52 16.37
CA GLY A 120 -14.16 1.80 15.78
C GLY A 120 -13.78 1.90 14.30
N PHE A 121 -13.29 3.06 13.88
CA PHE A 121 -12.82 3.30 12.52
C PHE A 121 -11.45 2.65 12.29
N ASN A 122 -11.27 2.09 11.11
CA ASN A 122 -9.99 1.56 10.65
C ASN A 122 -9.21 2.59 9.78
N ASN A 123 -8.00 2.23 9.35
CA ASN A 123 -7.18 3.12 8.53
C ASN A 123 -7.78 3.41 7.15
N ALA A 124 -8.58 2.48 6.57
CA ALA A 124 -9.32 2.77 5.35
C ALA A 124 -10.32 3.91 5.54
N ALA A 125 -11.03 3.93 6.68
CA ALA A 125 -11.90 5.04 7.05
C ALA A 125 -11.10 6.34 7.18
N GLY A 126 -9.96 6.30 7.87
CA GLY A 126 -9.06 7.44 8.01
C GLY A 126 -8.61 8.02 6.67
N LEU A 127 -8.24 7.16 5.70
CA LEU A 127 -7.85 7.59 4.34
C LEU A 127 -9.01 8.26 3.57
N LEU A 128 -10.24 7.81 3.81
CA LEU A 128 -11.45 8.32 3.16
C LEU A 128 -12.06 9.52 3.91
N ALA A 129 -11.62 9.81 5.12
CA ALA A 129 -12.10 10.95 5.90
C ALA A 129 -11.76 12.29 5.23
N ASP A 130 -12.62 13.29 5.41
CA ASP A 130 -12.46 14.63 4.82
C ASP A 130 -11.15 15.29 5.19
N LYS A 131 -10.67 15.00 6.41
CA LYS A 131 -9.36 15.42 6.91
C LYS A 131 -8.63 14.21 7.49
N ASN A 132 -7.35 14.07 7.17
CA ASN A 132 -6.52 13.00 7.72
C ASN A 132 -5.06 13.43 7.79
N HIS A 133 -4.25 12.66 8.50
CA HIS A 133 -2.82 12.91 8.69
C HIS A 133 -1.93 11.93 7.88
N PHE A 134 -2.52 11.19 6.96
CA PHE A 134 -1.73 10.34 6.07
C PHE A 134 -0.91 11.17 5.09
N PRO A 135 0.23 10.64 4.60
CA PRO A 135 1.06 11.34 3.63
C PRO A 135 0.24 11.74 2.40
N GLY A 136 0.34 12.99 1.99
CA GLY A 136 -0.34 13.54 0.84
C GLY A 136 0.32 13.21 -0.50
N ILE A 137 -0.07 13.91 -1.57
CA ILE A 137 0.51 13.82 -2.90
C ILE A 137 1.35 15.08 -3.13
N ASP A 138 2.59 14.91 -3.54
CA ASP A 138 3.47 16.01 -3.94
C ASP A 138 3.73 15.94 -5.44
N ILE A 139 3.29 16.93 -6.18
CA ILE A 139 3.38 17.00 -7.64
C ILE A 139 4.39 18.08 -7.99
N VAL A 140 5.45 17.69 -8.69
CA VAL A 140 6.50 18.60 -9.10
C VAL A 140 6.59 18.63 -10.63
N LYS A 141 6.56 19.85 -11.20
CA LYS A 141 6.87 20.10 -12.60
C LYS A 141 8.29 20.61 -12.71
N PHE A 142 9.14 19.85 -13.36
CA PHE A 142 10.51 20.26 -13.67
C PHE A 142 10.58 21.08 -14.96
N GLY A 143 11.63 21.91 -15.06
CA GLY A 143 11.98 22.64 -16.26
C GLY A 143 12.77 21.79 -17.25
N GLU A 144 13.78 22.41 -17.88
CA GLU A 144 14.65 21.73 -18.86
C GLU A 144 15.48 20.61 -18.23
N ASN A 145 15.71 20.68 -16.93
CA ASN A 145 16.39 19.64 -16.14
C ASN A 145 15.79 19.52 -14.74
N ILE A 146 16.15 18.45 -14.02
CA ILE A 146 15.62 18.13 -12.68
C ILE A 146 16.03 19.14 -11.58
N SER A 147 17.00 19.99 -11.85
CA SER A 147 17.45 21.03 -10.90
C SER A 147 16.56 22.28 -10.96
N ILE A 148 15.71 22.40 -11.98
CA ILE A 148 14.81 23.54 -12.16
C ILE A 148 13.37 23.09 -11.84
N ILE A 149 12.88 23.52 -10.70
CA ILE A 149 11.46 23.30 -10.32
C ILE A 149 10.65 24.49 -10.83
N GLN A 150 9.78 24.26 -11.81
CA GLN A 150 8.87 25.27 -12.36
C GLN A 150 7.64 25.48 -11.48
N LYS A 151 7.09 24.38 -10.97
CA LYS A 151 5.90 24.43 -10.11
C LYS A 151 5.89 23.23 -9.16
N ARG A 152 5.45 23.46 -7.94
CA ARG A 152 5.20 22.41 -6.94
C ARG A 152 3.79 22.57 -6.38
N THR A 153 3.07 21.48 -6.28
CA THR A 153 1.74 21.44 -5.69
C THR A 153 1.68 20.30 -4.70
N THR A 154 1.47 20.62 -3.42
CA THR A 154 1.31 19.65 -2.34
C THR A 154 -0.16 19.53 -1.99
N ILE A 155 -0.68 18.31 -1.97
CA ILE A 155 -2.06 17.95 -1.63
C ILE A 155 -2.00 17.07 -0.39
N GLU A 156 -2.39 17.59 0.75
CA GLU A 156 -2.32 16.90 2.05
C GLU A 156 -3.51 17.25 2.93
N ASN A 157 -3.68 16.56 4.05
CA ASN A 157 -4.76 16.78 5.02
C ASN A 157 -6.17 16.72 4.41
N THR A 158 -6.38 15.81 3.46
CA THR A 158 -7.65 15.69 2.75
C THR A 158 -7.93 14.21 2.41
N SER A 159 -9.19 13.90 2.12
CA SER A 159 -9.60 12.58 1.67
C SER A 159 -8.80 12.11 0.46
N VAL A 160 -8.48 10.83 0.39
CA VAL A 160 -7.83 10.23 -0.79
C VAL A 160 -8.63 10.45 -2.08
N LEU A 161 -9.98 10.54 -1.98
CA LEU A 161 -10.86 10.82 -3.10
C LEU A 161 -10.67 12.26 -3.61
N ASP A 162 -10.62 13.22 -2.70
CA ASP A 162 -10.40 14.63 -3.03
C ASP A 162 -8.96 14.87 -3.51
N ALA A 163 -7.99 14.20 -2.91
CA ALA A 163 -6.59 14.23 -3.36
C ALA A 163 -6.44 13.73 -4.80
N TYR A 164 -7.17 12.65 -5.15
CA TYR A 164 -7.21 12.12 -6.51
C TYR A 164 -7.76 13.14 -7.52
N GLU A 165 -8.91 13.76 -7.22
CA GLU A 165 -9.51 14.77 -8.10
C GLU A 165 -8.61 16.01 -8.27
N LYS A 166 -7.98 16.47 -7.18
CA LYS A 166 -7.01 17.58 -7.22
C LYS A 166 -5.78 17.23 -8.06
N ALA A 167 -5.27 16.00 -7.96
CA ALA A 167 -4.16 15.54 -8.78
C ALA A 167 -4.53 15.50 -10.27
N LEU A 168 -5.76 15.05 -10.62
CA LEU A 168 -6.26 15.10 -11.98
C LEU A 168 -6.39 16.54 -12.52
N ALA A 169 -6.85 17.47 -11.68
CA ALA A 169 -6.92 18.88 -12.07
C ALA A 169 -5.54 19.45 -12.42
N VAL A 170 -4.52 19.15 -11.61
CA VAL A 170 -3.13 19.54 -11.87
C VAL A 170 -2.60 18.89 -13.15
N PHE A 171 -2.93 17.62 -13.38
CA PHE A 171 -2.56 16.94 -14.63
C PHE A 171 -3.15 17.63 -15.86
N ARG A 172 -4.42 17.96 -15.83
CA ARG A 172 -5.10 18.68 -16.94
C ARG A 172 -4.46 20.03 -17.20
N ASP A 173 -4.13 20.78 -16.16
CA ASP A 173 -3.42 22.08 -16.28
C ASP A 173 -2.04 21.94 -16.97
N TYR A 174 -1.35 20.80 -16.82
CA TYR A 174 -0.02 20.62 -17.37
C TYR A 174 0.02 19.93 -18.73
N TYR A 175 -0.91 19.05 -19.02
CA TYR A 175 -0.84 18.14 -20.18
C TYR A 175 -1.98 18.30 -21.19
N GLN A 176 -3.03 19.06 -20.85
CA GLN A 176 -4.07 19.41 -21.80
C GLN A 176 -3.81 20.79 -22.39
N TYR A 177 -4.06 20.94 -23.69
CA TYR A 177 -3.98 22.20 -24.43
C TYR A 177 -5.02 22.24 -25.54
N GLU A 178 -5.33 23.43 -26.03
CA GLU A 178 -6.26 23.61 -27.12
C GLU A 178 -5.53 23.93 -28.42
N VAL A 179 -5.93 23.32 -29.53
CA VAL A 179 -5.44 23.62 -30.86
C VAL A 179 -6.59 24.22 -31.67
N ILE A 180 -6.35 25.38 -32.25
CA ILE A 180 -7.31 26.02 -33.17
C ILE A 180 -7.07 25.47 -34.56
N GLN A 181 -8.06 24.79 -35.14
CA GLN A 181 -8.05 24.30 -36.52
C GLN A 181 -9.21 24.96 -37.29
N GLY A 182 -8.90 26.04 -38.01
CA GLY A 182 -9.92 26.86 -38.68
C GLY A 182 -10.81 27.56 -37.65
N ALA A 183 -12.12 27.28 -37.68
CA ALA A 183 -13.10 27.82 -36.74
C ALA A 183 -13.29 26.97 -35.48
N ASP A 184 -12.69 25.77 -35.40
CA ASP A 184 -12.92 24.81 -34.35
C ASP A 184 -11.76 24.81 -33.34
N ARG A 185 -12.09 24.65 -32.02
CA ARG A 185 -11.14 24.38 -30.93
C ARG A 185 -11.18 22.92 -30.60
N LYS A 186 -10.04 22.26 -30.68
CA LYS A 186 -9.90 20.86 -30.28
C LYS A 186 -9.00 20.77 -29.03
N LYS A 187 -9.52 20.12 -28.00
CA LYS A 187 -8.70 19.72 -26.85
C LYS A 187 -7.76 18.59 -27.25
N MET A 188 -6.50 18.76 -26.94
CA MET A 188 -5.44 17.79 -27.18
C MET A 188 -4.77 17.45 -25.87
N GLU A 189 -4.31 16.22 -25.74
CA GLU A 189 -3.59 15.72 -24.58
C GLU A 189 -2.18 15.30 -25.01
N LYS A 190 -1.16 15.77 -24.28
CA LYS A 190 0.22 15.29 -24.48
C LYS A 190 0.41 13.86 -24.01
N ILE A 191 -0.34 13.47 -22.99
CA ILE A 191 -0.40 12.13 -22.41
C ILE A 191 -1.87 11.81 -22.18
N PRO A 192 -2.37 10.62 -22.51
CA PRO A 192 -3.75 10.25 -22.26
C PRO A 192 -4.10 10.35 -20.75
N GLU A 193 -5.17 11.07 -20.42
CA GLU A 193 -5.63 11.20 -19.02
C GLU A 193 -5.91 9.84 -18.40
N ALA A 194 -6.41 8.86 -19.17
CA ALA A 194 -6.67 7.51 -18.68
C ALA A 194 -5.41 6.83 -18.11
N ALA A 195 -4.26 7.02 -18.75
CA ALA A 195 -2.99 6.46 -18.25
C ALA A 195 -2.56 7.11 -16.94
N PHE A 196 -2.75 8.42 -16.79
CA PHE A 196 -2.45 9.11 -15.55
C PHE A 196 -3.41 8.70 -14.41
N ARG A 197 -4.71 8.57 -14.71
CA ARG A 197 -5.72 8.11 -13.74
C ARG A 197 -5.35 6.76 -13.15
N GLU A 198 -4.97 5.82 -14.00
CA GLU A 198 -4.52 4.49 -13.55
C GLU A 198 -3.26 4.59 -12.70
N ALA A 199 -2.26 5.34 -13.13
CA ALA A 199 -1.01 5.49 -12.42
C ALA A 199 -1.20 6.13 -11.03
N ILE A 200 -2.01 7.19 -10.91
CA ILE A 200 -2.25 7.86 -9.63
C ILE A 200 -3.09 7.01 -8.69
N ALA A 201 -4.10 6.27 -9.22
CA ALA A 201 -4.88 5.35 -8.42
C ALA A 201 -4.00 4.23 -7.84
N ASN A 202 -3.14 3.62 -8.65
CA ASN A 202 -2.20 2.60 -8.22
C ASN A 202 -1.19 3.13 -7.19
N ALA A 203 -0.71 4.36 -7.36
CA ALA A 203 0.18 4.99 -6.38
C ALA A 203 -0.51 5.27 -5.04
N GLN A 204 -1.78 5.61 -5.04
CA GLN A 204 -2.56 5.81 -3.80
C GLN A 204 -2.84 4.49 -3.08
N ILE A 205 -3.21 3.43 -3.82
CA ILE A 205 -3.42 2.09 -3.26
C ILE A 205 -2.09 1.53 -2.74
N GLY A 206 -1.00 1.70 -3.48
CA GLY A 206 0.34 1.22 -3.08
C GLY A 206 0.88 1.88 -1.80
N ARG A 207 0.42 3.07 -1.43
CA ARG A 207 0.82 3.75 -0.18
C ARG A 207 0.35 3.02 1.09
N ALA A 208 -0.76 2.34 1.03
CA ALA A 208 -1.24 1.53 2.14
C ALA A 208 -0.31 0.33 2.44
N HIS A 209 0.62 0.02 1.54
CA HIS A 209 1.58 -1.07 1.65
C HIS A 209 3.03 -0.62 1.88
N VAL A 210 3.27 0.70 2.06
CA VAL A 210 4.66 1.23 2.23
C VAL A 210 4.94 1.66 3.67
#